data_6a8d871a7c41bffa3acedf8a92f9a9dd
#
_entry.id   6a8d871a7c41bffa3acedf8a92f9a9dd
#
_cell.length_a   1.000
_cell.length_b   1.000
_cell.length_c   1.000
_cell.angle_alpha   90.00
_cell.angle_beta   90.00
_cell.angle_gamma   90.00
#
_symmetry.space_group_name_H-M   'P 1'
#
loop_
_entity.id
_entity.type
_entity.pdbx_description
1 polymer ?
#
loop_
_entity_poly.entity_id
_entity_poly.type
_entity_poly.pdbx_seq_one_letter_code
_entity_poly.pdbx_strand_id
1 'polypeptide(L)'
;MAAAKPDRAFNRSLASRLWYLYMRYFCRIVALSLYRIRVVGHEHVPAAGGALVVANHQCLLDPMLVGLSFRRRMNFLARDTLFSFSPLGRLIASLDAIPIDRDGSGLSGLKETLRRLKRGELVLIFPEGTRSADGSLQPLKPGFTTVARRSGVPIVPVAIDGGFEAWPRDRRWPWFAPIQVEIGRPILLSEMTDVDDRALLEIVTERMQECFDLARAARARRCGGRQV
;
A
#
# COMPACT_ATOMS: atom_id res chain seq x y z
N MET A 1 6.88 -26.01 -14.49
CA MET A 1 7.16 -24.96 -13.45
C MET A 1 8.47 -24.28 -13.84
N ALA A 2 8.40 -23.09 -14.46
CA ALA A 2 9.59 -22.31 -14.76
C ALA A 2 10.00 -21.57 -13.49
N ALA A 3 11.21 -21.83 -13.01
CA ALA A 3 11.81 -21.15 -11.88
C ALA A 3 11.81 -19.63 -12.14
N ALA A 4 11.18 -18.86 -11.26
CA ALA A 4 11.18 -17.41 -11.34
C ALA A 4 12.64 -16.92 -11.34
N LYS A 5 13.03 -16.18 -12.38
CA LYS A 5 14.36 -15.56 -12.43
C LYS A 5 14.55 -14.71 -11.17
N PRO A 6 15.71 -14.83 -10.50
CA PRO A 6 15.98 -14.07 -9.29
C PRO A 6 15.85 -12.58 -9.58
N ASP A 7 15.23 -11.91 -8.64
CA ASP A 7 15.00 -10.47 -8.58
C ASP A 7 16.25 -9.71 -9.09
N ARG A 8 16.20 -9.16 -10.29
CA ARG A 8 17.20 -8.20 -10.73
C ARG A 8 16.98 -6.95 -9.91
N ALA A 9 17.46 -6.99 -8.65
CA ALA A 9 17.51 -5.84 -7.79
C ALA A 9 17.97 -4.65 -8.64
N PHE A 10 17.11 -3.66 -8.77
CA PHE A 10 17.45 -2.38 -9.40
C PHE A 10 18.83 -1.99 -8.88
N ASN A 11 19.78 -1.68 -9.78
CA ASN A 11 21.18 -1.44 -9.42
C ASN A 11 21.30 -0.11 -8.64
N ARG A 12 20.80 -0.14 -7.42
CA ARG A 12 20.78 1.00 -6.49
C ARG A 12 22.12 1.08 -5.79
N SER A 13 22.66 2.26 -5.66
CA SER A 13 23.89 2.50 -4.93
C SER A 13 23.77 1.96 -3.48
N LEU A 14 24.89 1.57 -2.90
CA LEU A 14 24.95 1.14 -1.50
C LEU A 14 24.37 2.21 -0.57
N ALA A 15 24.69 3.48 -0.82
CA ALA A 15 24.17 4.62 -0.07
C ALA A 15 22.61 4.68 -0.09
N SER A 16 22.00 4.48 -1.26
CA SER A 16 20.53 4.42 -1.37
C SER A 16 19.92 3.26 -0.60
N ARG A 17 20.61 2.10 -0.57
CA ARG A 17 20.14 0.93 0.21
C ARG A 17 20.22 1.20 1.72
N LEU A 18 21.34 1.75 2.19
CA LEU A 18 21.54 2.10 3.60
C LEU A 18 20.58 3.19 4.05
N TRP A 19 20.38 4.22 3.23
CA TRP A 19 19.39 5.27 3.49
C TRP A 19 17.98 4.72 3.66
N TYR A 20 17.55 3.86 2.72
CA TYR A 20 16.22 3.23 2.83
C TYR A 20 16.09 2.37 4.08
N LEU A 21 17.10 1.60 4.44
CA LEU A 21 17.11 0.80 5.67
C LEU A 21 17.04 1.70 6.91
N TYR A 22 17.84 2.76 6.96
CA TYR A 22 17.80 3.73 8.05
C TYR A 22 16.39 4.31 8.22
N MET A 23 15.81 4.83 7.14
CA MET A 23 14.46 5.39 7.16
C MET A 23 13.41 4.35 7.55
N ARG A 24 13.56 3.11 7.07
CA ARG A 24 12.68 2.02 7.44
C ARG A 24 12.73 1.70 8.94
N TYR A 25 13.92 1.60 9.52
CA TYR A 25 14.07 1.35 10.96
C TYR A 25 13.56 2.53 11.79
N PHE A 26 13.89 3.74 11.41
CA PHE A 26 13.38 4.96 12.05
C PHE A 26 11.84 4.98 12.05
N CYS A 27 11.22 4.85 10.89
CA CYS A 27 9.77 4.80 10.77
C CYS A 27 9.15 3.62 11.54
N ARG A 28 9.85 2.47 11.60
CA ARG A 28 9.39 1.31 12.38
C ARG A 28 9.38 1.59 13.89
N ILE A 29 10.41 2.25 14.41
CA ILE A 29 10.45 2.67 15.81
C ILE A 29 9.29 3.63 16.10
N VAL A 30 9.09 4.64 15.25
CA VAL A 30 7.96 5.58 15.37
C VAL A 30 6.61 4.84 15.34
N ALA A 31 6.42 3.94 14.37
CA ALA A 31 5.18 3.19 14.21
C ALA A 31 4.88 2.28 15.41
N LEU A 32 5.90 1.64 15.98
CA LEU A 32 5.75 0.80 17.17
C LEU A 32 5.50 1.61 18.44
N SER A 33 6.25 2.71 18.63
CA SER A 33 6.19 3.52 19.85
C SER A 33 4.95 4.39 19.92
N LEU A 34 4.60 5.09 18.83
CA LEU A 34 3.51 6.07 18.81
C LEU A 34 2.17 5.46 18.38
N TYR A 35 2.22 4.53 17.42
CA TYR A 35 1.00 3.97 16.84
C TYR A 35 0.75 2.51 17.23
N ARG A 36 1.64 1.91 18.04
CA ARG A 36 1.49 0.52 18.51
C ARG A 36 1.07 -0.40 17.38
N ILE A 37 1.64 -0.20 16.18
CA ILE A 37 1.27 -0.92 14.96
C ILE A 37 1.34 -2.43 15.16
N ARG A 38 0.34 -3.13 14.70
CA ARG A 38 0.33 -4.59 14.56
C ARG A 38 0.02 -4.95 13.12
N VAL A 39 0.68 -5.99 12.63
CA VAL A 39 0.53 -6.48 11.27
C VAL A 39 0.26 -7.97 11.34
N VAL A 40 -0.75 -8.42 10.60
CA VAL A 40 -1.14 -9.83 10.45
C VAL A 40 -1.15 -10.17 8.96
N GLY A 41 -0.99 -11.45 8.61
CA GLY A 41 -1.03 -11.91 7.22
C GLY A 41 0.30 -11.82 6.47
N HIS A 42 1.42 -11.74 7.16
CA HIS A 42 2.76 -11.70 6.53
C HIS A 42 3.04 -12.88 5.58
N GLU A 43 2.42 -14.03 5.85
CA GLU A 43 2.49 -15.26 5.06
C GLU A 43 1.84 -15.12 3.68
N HIS A 44 0.95 -14.15 3.51
CA HIS A 44 0.28 -13.84 2.24
C HIS A 44 1.16 -13.04 1.28
N VAL A 45 2.28 -12.50 1.75
CA VAL A 45 3.16 -11.69 0.91
C VAL A 45 3.95 -12.58 -0.05
N PRO A 46 3.86 -12.39 -1.38
CA PRO A 46 4.66 -13.15 -2.32
C PRO A 46 6.15 -13.02 -2.02
N ALA A 47 6.85 -14.15 -1.86
CA ALA A 47 8.28 -14.17 -1.54
C ALA A 47 9.15 -13.56 -2.64
N ALA A 48 8.73 -13.69 -3.92
CA ALA A 48 9.41 -13.17 -5.09
C ALA A 48 8.40 -12.71 -6.16
N GLY A 49 8.89 -12.05 -7.19
CA GLY A 49 8.05 -11.52 -8.26
C GLY A 49 7.36 -10.21 -7.92
N GLY A 50 6.71 -9.59 -8.90
CA GLY A 50 5.92 -8.38 -8.71
C GLY A 50 4.59 -8.68 -8.02
N ALA A 51 4.07 -7.70 -7.29
CA ALA A 51 2.69 -7.75 -6.81
C ALA A 51 2.11 -6.33 -6.73
N LEU A 52 0.85 -6.21 -7.10
CA LEU A 52 0.08 -4.99 -6.94
C LEU A 52 -0.57 -5.01 -5.57
N VAL A 53 -0.06 -4.18 -4.66
CA VAL A 53 -0.62 -4.04 -3.32
C VAL A 53 -1.74 -3.01 -3.37
N VAL A 54 -2.93 -3.42 -2.98
CA VAL A 54 -4.14 -2.59 -2.98
C VAL A 54 -4.55 -2.34 -1.54
N ALA A 55 -4.57 -1.08 -1.11
CA ALA A 55 -4.89 -0.73 0.27
C ALA A 55 -5.97 0.36 0.36
N ASN A 56 -6.73 0.39 1.47
CA ASN A 56 -7.59 1.51 1.81
C ASN A 56 -6.74 2.71 2.27
N HIS A 57 -7.31 3.92 2.21
CA HIS A 57 -6.58 5.15 2.49
C HIS A 57 -7.27 6.00 3.55
N GLN A 58 -6.76 5.99 4.77
CA GLN A 58 -7.30 6.72 5.91
C GLN A 58 -6.50 7.98 6.25
N CYS A 59 -5.17 7.92 6.14
CA CYS A 59 -4.32 9.03 6.57
C CYS A 59 -3.05 9.21 5.73
N LEU A 60 -2.31 10.28 5.99
CA LEU A 60 -1.06 10.56 5.29
C LEU A 60 0.06 9.54 5.60
N LEU A 61 -0.07 8.80 6.70
CA LEU A 61 0.92 7.79 7.11
C LEU A 61 0.76 6.45 6.39
N ASP A 62 -0.36 6.18 5.72
CA ASP A 62 -0.68 4.86 5.15
C ASP A 62 0.41 4.29 4.24
N PRO A 63 1.02 5.07 3.31
CA PRO A 63 2.10 4.53 2.48
C PRO A 63 3.28 4.01 3.30
N MET A 64 3.62 4.71 4.38
CA MET A 64 4.67 4.31 5.32
C MET A 64 4.25 3.06 6.10
N LEU A 65 3.02 3.03 6.64
CA LEU A 65 2.51 1.92 7.45
C LEU A 65 2.45 0.63 6.63
N VAL A 66 1.92 0.69 5.40
CA VAL A 66 1.91 -0.46 4.49
C VAL A 66 3.34 -0.85 4.11
N GLY A 67 4.19 0.11 3.75
CA GLY A 67 5.59 -0.17 3.42
C GLY A 67 6.36 -0.88 4.54
N LEU A 68 6.08 -0.54 5.81
CA LEU A 68 6.67 -1.19 6.98
C LEU A 68 6.12 -2.59 7.23
N SER A 69 4.89 -2.86 6.78
CA SER A 69 4.22 -4.15 6.94
C SER A 69 4.78 -5.24 6.02
N PHE A 70 5.58 -4.87 5.02
CA PHE A 70 6.20 -5.82 4.09
C PHE A 70 7.71 -5.91 4.35
N ARG A 71 8.28 -7.11 4.26
CA ARG A 71 9.75 -7.28 4.35
C ARG A 71 10.46 -6.80 3.10
N ARG A 72 9.77 -6.87 1.95
CA ARG A 72 10.24 -6.43 0.66
C ARG A 72 10.07 -4.92 0.50
N ARG A 73 10.95 -4.31 -0.28
CA ARG A 73 10.86 -2.89 -0.61
C ARG A 73 9.61 -2.62 -1.44
N MET A 74 8.93 -1.52 -1.12
CA MET A 74 7.67 -1.15 -1.75
C MET A 74 7.81 0.21 -2.44
N ASN A 75 7.25 0.29 -3.63
CA ASN A 75 7.04 1.55 -4.33
C ASN A 75 5.59 1.98 -4.10
N PHE A 76 5.31 3.27 -4.15
CA PHE A 76 3.94 3.76 -3.99
C PHE A 76 3.67 4.94 -4.92
N LEU A 77 2.42 5.07 -5.36
CA LEU A 77 1.98 6.18 -6.18
C LEU A 77 1.72 7.40 -5.30
N ALA A 78 2.32 8.53 -5.67
CA ALA A 78 2.12 9.80 -4.99
C ALA A 78 1.76 10.88 -6.01
N ARG A 79 0.87 11.82 -5.62
CA ARG A 79 0.49 12.94 -6.46
C ARG A 79 1.75 13.74 -6.82
N ASP A 80 1.89 14.14 -8.07
CA ASP A 80 3.02 14.92 -8.58
C ASP A 80 3.22 16.24 -7.84
N THR A 81 2.13 16.89 -7.40
CA THR A 81 2.18 18.11 -6.58
C THR A 81 2.95 17.94 -5.25
N LEU A 82 3.05 16.70 -4.71
CA LEU A 82 3.86 16.43 -3.52
C LEU A 82 5.36 16.54 -3.78
N PHE A 83 5.79 16.38 -5.01
CA PHE A 83 7.19 16.50 -5.41
C PHE A 83 7.62 17.96 -5.62
N SER A 84 6.67 18.89 -5.79
CA SER A 84 6.92 20.32 -5.93
C SER A 84 7.40 20.94 -4.62
N PHE A 85 7.00 20.40 -3.46
CA PHE A 85 7.52 20.81 -2.15
C PHE A 85 8.88 20.14 -1.90
N SER A 86 9.95 20.87 -2.10
CA SER A 86 11.32 20.35 -2.22
C SER A 86 11.80 19.39 -1.11
N PRO A 87 11.62 19.63 0.21
CA PRO A 87 12.05 18.68 1.24
C PRO A 87 11.26 17.37 1.22
N LEU A 88 9.92 17.46 1.17
CA LEU A 88 9.04 16.30 1.13
C LEU A 88 9.20 15.54 -0.19
N GLY A 89 9.25 16.25 -1.31
CA GLY A 89 9.43 15.66 -2.63
C GLY A 89 10.71 14.83 -2.72
N ARG A 90 11.84 15.37 -2.21
CA ARG A 90 13.11 14.63 -2.14
C ARG A 90 13.03 13.40 -1.24
N LEU A 91 12.37 13.52 -0.08
CA LEU A 91 12.19 12.40 0.83
C LEU A 91 11.38 11.27 0.17
N ILE A 92 10.18 11.55 -0.34
CA ILE A 92 9.32 10.52 -0.94
C ILE A 92 9.94 9.92 -2.21
N ALA A 93 10.66 10.73 -3.02
CA ALA A 93 11.42 10.23 -4.17
C ALA A 93 12.53 9.26 -3.74
N SER A 94 13.23 9.55 -2.64
CA SER A 94 14.28 8.66 -2.09
C SER A 94 13.71 7.36 -1.53
N LEU A 95 12.40 7.31 -1.27
CA LEU A 95 11.64 6.14 -0.80
C LEU A 95 10.84 5.47 -1.92
N ASP A 96 11.21 5.71 -3.18
CA ASP A 96 10.63 5.08 -4.38
C ASP A 96 9.19 5.46 -4.72
N ALA A 97 8.75 6.64 -4.29
CA ALA A 97 7.48 7.18 -4.75
C ALA A 97 7.46 7.36 -6.28
N ILE A 98 6.36 6.99 -6.90
CA ILE A 98 6.09 7.16 -8.32
C ILE A 98 5.18 8.38 -8.48
N PRO A 99 5.62 9.45 -9.15
CA PRO A 99 4.75 10.58 -9.39
C PRO A 99 3.61 10.20 -10.33
N ILE A 100 2.39 10.58 -9.98
CA ILE A 100 1.22 10.43 -10.82
C ILE A 100 0.53 11.78 -10.99
N ASP A 101 0.40 12.19 -12.24
CA ASP A 101 -0.43 13.30 -12.65
C ASP A 101 -1.89 12.84 -12.66
N ARG A 102 -2.70 13.35 -11.74
CA ARG A 102 -4.12 13.01 -11.62
C ARG A 102 -5.01 13.89 -12.49
N ASP A 103 -4.52 15.05 -12.83
CA ASP A 103 -5.27 16.08 -13.57
C ASP A 103 -4.98 15.98 -15.09
N GLY A 104 -3.94 15.21 -15.46
CA GLY A 104 -3.58 14.87 -16.84
C GLY A 104 -3.92 13.42 -17.22
N SER A 105 -3.24 12.91 -18.25
CA SER A 105 -3.50 11.55 -18.78
C SER A 105 -3.17 10.40 -17.82
N GLY A 106 -2.40 10.64 -16.76
CA GLY A 106 -1.91 9.60 -15.84
C GLY A 106 -1.00 8.53 -16.47
N LEU A 107 -0.78 8.61 -17.79
CA LEU A 107 -0.10 7.58 -18.58
C LEU A 107 1.36 7.33 -18.15
N SER A 108 2.06 8.37 -17.73
CA SER A 108 3.45 8.23 -17.27
C SER A 108 3.54 7.40 -15.99
N GLY A 109 2.71 7.68 -15.00
CA GLY A 109 2.60 6.91 -13.78
C GLY A 109 2.16 5.45 -14.03
N LEU A 110 1.22 5.24 -14.94
CA LEU A 110 0.79 3.91 -15.35
C LEU A 110 1.93 3.10 -15.98
N LYS A 111 2.66 3.70 -16.93
CA LYS A 111 3.82 3.06 -17.58
C LYS A 111 4.92 2.68 -16.57
N GLU A 112 5.23 3.59 -15.66
CA GLU A 112 6.24 3.33 -14.61
C GLU A 112 5.78 2.23 -13.65
N THR A 113 4.52 2.25 -13.24
CA THR A 113 3.91 1.18 -12.41
C THR A 113 4.05 -0.18 -13.07
N LEU A 114 3.63 -0.30 -14.33
CA LEU A 114 3.74 -1.55 -15.09
C LEU A 114 5.20 -2.00 -15.23
N ARG A 115 6.13 -1.06 -15.48
CA ARG A 115 7.55 -1.35 -15.58
C ARG A 115 8.11 -1.93 -14.28
N ARG A 116 7.74 -1.37 -13.12
CA ARG A 116 8.19 -1.85 -11.80
C ARG A 116 7.60 -3.20 -11.46
N LEU A 117 6.31 -3.39 -11.67
CA LEU A 117 5.65 -4.70 -11.46
C LEU A 117 6.31 -5.81 -12.29
N LYS A 118 6.58 -5.56 -13.58
CA LYS A 118 7.27 -6.51 -14.46
C LYS A 118 8.73 -6.79 -14.08
N ARG A 119 9.36 -5.91 -13.31
CA ARG A 119 10.70 -6.13 -12.73
C ARG A 119 10.69 -6.96 -11.46
N GLY A 120 9.53 -7.36 -10.97
CA GLY A 120 9.39 -8.11 -9.73
C GLY A 120 9.24 -7.22 -8.49
N GLU A 121 8.96 -5.92 -8.65
CA GLU A 121 8.83 -5.01 -7.52
C GLU A 121 7.39 -4.98 -6.99
N LEU A 122 7.22 -4.62 -5.71
CA LEU A 122 5.91 -4.36 -5.13
C LEU A 122 5.52 -2.91 -5.42
N VAL A 123 4.27 -2.69 -5.83
CA VAL A 123 3.72 -1.35 -6.02
C VAL A 123 2.42 -1.21 -5.25
N LEU A 124 2.38 -0.24 -4.35
CA LEU A 124 1.20 0.12 -3.55
C LEU A 124 0.37 1.16 -4.28
N ILE A 125 -0.93 0.90 -4.32
CA ILE A 125 -1.94 1.86 -4.78
C ILE A 125 -3.09 1.95 -3.77
N PHE A 126 -3.73 3.11 -3.77
CA PHE A 126 -4.96 3.38 -3.03
C PHE A 126 -6.09 3.58 -4.05
N PRO A 127 -6.87 2.54 -4.38
CA PRO A 127 -7.85 2.62 -5.46
C PRO A 127 -9.04 3.53 -5.14
N GLU A 128 -9.26 3.89 -3.89
CA GLU A 128 -10.23 4.92 -3.49
C GLU A 128 -9.92 6.29 -4.12
N GLY A 129 -8.63 6.54 -4.42
CA GLY A 129 -8.16 7.77 -5.06
C GLY A 129 -8.14 9.00 -4.15
N THR A 130 -8.65 8.91 -2.92
CA THR A 130 -8.58 9.95 -1.90
C THR A 130 -8.56 9.31 -0.52
N ARG A 131 -8.19 10.07 0.51
CA ARG A 131 -8.32 9.61 1.90
C ARG A 131 -9.77 9.58 2.32
N SER A 132 -10.15 8.56 3.07
CA SER A 132 -11.48 8.42 3.69
C SER A 132 -11.81 9.65 4.54
N ALA A 133 -13.08 10.04 4.52
CA ALA A 133 -13.58 11.17 5.30
C ALA A 133 -14.02 10.76 6.72
N ASP A 134 -14.32 9.49 6.91
CA ASP A 134 -14.93 8.93 8.13
C ASP A 134 -14.21 7.68 8.68
N GLY A 135 -13.10 7.30 8.06
CA GLY A 135 -12.34 6.11 8.41
C GLY A 135 -12.89 4.80 7.83
N SER A 136 -14.01 4.82 7.10
CA SER A 136 -14.55 3.64 6.43
C SER A 136 -13.82 3.34 5.11
N LEU A 137 -13.96 2.09 4.62
CA LEU A 137 -13.53 1.72 3.28
C LEU A 137 -14.42 2.43 2.25
N GLN A 138 -13.80 3.15 1.33
CA GLN A 138 -14.51 3.88 0.29
C GLN A 138 -14.61 3.05 -1.00
N PRO A 139 -15.57 3.37 -1.89
CA PRO A 139 -15.69 2.68 -3.17
C PRO A 139 -14.41 2.71 -3.99
N LEU A 140 -14.03 1.54 -4.51
CA LEU A 140 -12.81 1.39 -5.31
C LEU A 140 -13.03 1.85 -6.75
N LYS A 141 -12.09 2.64 -7.27
CA LYS A 141 -12.10 3.07 -8.68
C LYS A 141 -11.55 1.97 -9.57
N PRO A 142 -12.16 1.68 -10.73
CA PRO A 142 -11.81 0.52 -11.54
C PRO A 142 -10.42 0.59 -12.21
N GLY A 143 -9.77 1.75 -12.24
CA GLY A 143 -8.51 1.94 -12.98
C GLY A 143 -7.37 0.99 -12.62
N PHE A 144 -7.37 0.39 -11.43
CA PHE A 144 -6.35 -0.56 -11.03
C PHE A 144 -6.50 -1.93 -11.70
N THR A 145 -7.70 -2.33 -12.15
CA THR A 145 -7.93 -3.62 -12.83
C THR A 145 -7.10 -3.71 -14.11
N THR A 146 -7.05 -2.60 -14.87
CA THR A 146 -6.19 -2.48 -16.05
C THR A 146 -4.70 -2.68 -15.71
N VAL A 147 -4.24 -2.11 -14.58
CA VAL A 147 -2.85 -2.29 -14.12
C VAL A 147 -2.58 -3.76 -13.79
N ALA A 148 -3.46 -4.39 -13.02
CA ALA A 148 -3.34 -5.79 -12.61
C ALA A 148 -3.25 -6.71 -13.83
N ARG A 149 -4.19 -6.60 -14.77
CA ARG A 149 -4.22 -7.43 -15.99
C ARG A 149 -3.00 -7.22 -16.87
N ARG A 150 -2.62 -5.98 -17.15
CA ARG A 150 -1.47 -5.68 -18.03
C ARG A 150 -0.13 -6.07 -17.41
N SER A 151 -0.04 -6.09 -16.10
CA SER A 151 1.19 -6.49 -15.40
C SER A 151 1.33 -8.00 -15.27
N GLY A 152 0.22 -8.74 -15.20
CA GLY A 152 0.21 -10.19 -14.99
C GLY A 152 0.76 -10.59 -13.62
N VAL A 153 0.59 -9.74 -12.60
CA VAL A 153 1.05 -10.01 -11.23
C VAL A 153 -0.16 -10.20 -10.30
N PRO A 154 -0.02 -10.92 -9.18
CA PRO A 154 -1.08 -11.03 -8.18
C PRO A 154 -1.43 -9.69 -7.55
N ILE A 155 -2.69 -9.55 -7.11
CA ILE A 155 -3.15 -8.44 -6.28
C ILE A 155 -3.08 -8.89 -4.82
N VAL A 156 -2.47 -8.07 -3.96
CA VAL A 156 -2.41 -8.30 -2.51
C VAL A 156 -3.29 -7.25 -1.83
N PRO A 157 -4.47 -7.63 -1.32
CA PRO A 157 -5.33 -6.72 -0.56
C PRO A 157 -4.72 -6.45 0.81
N VAL A 158 -4.77 -5.20 1.25
CA VAL A 158 -4.28 -4.76 2.56
C VAL A 158 -5.28 -3.81 3.18
N ALA A 159 -5.65 -4.03 4.42
CA ALA A 159 -6.48 -3.10 5.16
C ALA A 159 -5.72 -2.45 6.32
N ILE A 160 -6.00 -1.17 6.52
CA ILE A 160 -5.49 -0.37 7.63
C ILE A 160 -6.71 0.10 8.44
N ASP A 161 -6.67 -0.10 9.75
CA ASP A 161 -7.63 0.49 10.69
C ASP A 161 -6.90 1.23 11.80
N GLY A 162 -7.42 2.40 12.19
CA GLY A 162 -6.81 3.31 13.15
C GLY A 162 -6.04 4.48 12.54
N GLY A 163 -5.86 4.49 11.22
CA GLY A 163 -5.20 5.58 10.50
C GLY A 163 -6.02 6.88 10.56
N PHE A 164 -7.34 6.77 10.49
CA PHE A 164 -8.24 7.91 10.58
C PHE A 164 -8.14 8.60 11.93
N GLU A 165 -8.15 7.86 13.03
CA GLU A 165 -7.99 8.40 14.38
C GLU A 165 -6.59 8.98 14.60
N ALA A 166 -5.58 8.37 13.97
CA ALA A 166 -4.20 8.85 14.06
C ALA A 166 -4.01 10.19 13.33
N TRP A 167 -4.52 10.32 12.11
CA TRP A 167 -4.33 11.55 11.34
C TRP A 167 -5.41 11.74 10.25
N PRO A 168 -6.64 12.11 10.61
CA PRO A 168 -7.69 12.40 9.65
C PRO A 168 -7.28 13.56 8.72
N ARG A 169 -8.00 13.70 7.61
CA ARG A 169 -7.65 14.63 6.54
C ARG A 169 -7.68 16.10 6.99
N ASP A 170 -8.57 16.44 7.91
CA ASP A 170 -8.85 17.80 8.42
C ASP A 170 -7.97 18.22 9.59
N ARG A 171 -7.26 17.25 10.20
CA ARG A 171 -6.36 17.55 11.33
C ARG A 171 -4.97 17.93 10.82
N ARG A 172 -4.44 19.03 11.39
CA ARG A 172 -3.10 19.52 11.04
C ARG A 172 -1.97 18.62 11.53
N TRP A 173 -2.10 18.00 12.71
CA TRP A 173 -1.07 17.22 13.37
C TRP A 173 -1.52 15.79 13.65
N PRO A 174 -0.64 14.80 13.56
CA PRO A 174 -0.96 13.44 13.93
C PRO A 174 -1.19 13.29 15.44
N TRP A 175 -1.97 12.28 15.81
CA TRP A 175 -2.23 11.89 17.19
C TRP A 175 -1.87 10.43 17.41
N PHE A 176 -1.75 10.04 18.69
CA PHE A 176 -1.46 8.67 19.05
C PHE A 176 -2.73 7.81 18.91
N ALA A 177 -2.66 6.78 18.11
CA ALA A 177 -3.75 5.82 17.94
C ALA A 177 -3.17 4.43 17.64
N PRO A 178 -3.72 3.35 18.23
CA PRO A 178 -3.34 2.01 17.84
C PRO A 178 -3.74 1.76 16.39
N ILE A 179 -2.80 1.22 15.60
CA ILE A 179 -3.04 0.90 14.19
C ILE A 179 -2.95 -0.61 14.00
N GLN A 180 -3.89 -1.15 13.26
CA GLN A 180 -3.91 -2.52 12.79
C GLN A 180 -3.76 -2.55 11.28
N VAL A 181 -2.89 -3.43 10.78
CA VAL A 181 -2.74 -3.72 9.36
C VAL A 181 -3.03 -5.20 9.15
N GLU A 182 -3.92 -5.49 8.21
CA GLU A 182 -4.27 -6.84 7.79
C GLU A 182 -3.85 -7.03 6.33
N ILE A 183 -3.03 -8.04 6.07
CA ILE A 183 -2.62 -8.43 4.71
C ILE A 183 -3.44 -9.66 4.33
N GLY A 184 -4.33 -9.51 3.36
CA GLY A 184 -5.20 -10.56 2.90
C GLY A 184 -4.53 -11.52 1.93
N ARG A 185 -5.22 -12.62 1.63
CA ARG A 185 -4.76 -13.61 0.64
C ARG A 185 -4.65 -12.97 -0.73
N PRO A 186 -3.54 -13.20 -1.46
CA PRO A 186 -3.38 -12.69 -2.81
C PRO A 186 -4.47 -13.22 -3.74
N ILE A 187 -4.97 -12.37 -4.62
CA ILE A 187 -5.79 -12.74 -5.76
C ILE A 187 -4.82 -13.11 -6.88
N LEU A 188 -4.80 -14.36 -7.28
CA LEU A 188 -3.85 -14.88 -8.24
C LEU A 188 -4.28 -14.59 -9.68
N LEU A 189 -3.34 -14.67 -10.61
CA LEU A 189 -3.61 -14.45 -12.04
C LEU A 189 -4.69 -15.40 -12.57
N SER A 190 -4.74 -16.65 -12.10
CA SER A 190 -5.78 -17.61 -12.44
C SER A 190 -7.19 -17.14 -12.06
N GLU A 191 -7.34 -16.42 -10.96
CA GLU A 191 -8.63 -15.85 -10.51
C GLU A 191 -9.02 -14.60 -11.33
N MET A 192 -8.07 -14.00 -12.06
CA MET A 192 -8.29 -12.79 -12.84
C MET A 192 -8.50 -13.04 -14.33
N THR A 193 -8.13 -14.22 -14.85
CA THR A 193 -8.08 -14.50 -16.29
C THR A 193 -9.48 -14.67 -16.87
N ASP A 194 -10.36 -15.35 -16.15
CA ASP A 194 -11.68 -15.77 -16.64
C ASP A 194 -12.82 -14.83 -16.24
N VAL A 195 -12.50 -13.68 -15.65
CA VAL A 195 -13.48 -12.68 -15.22
C VAL A 195 -13.27 -11.34 -15.95
N ASP A 196 -14.33 -10.58 -16.15
CA ASP A 196 -14.24 -9.24 -16.72
C ASP A 196 -13.73 -8.20 -15.68
N ASP A 197 -13.53 -6.95 -16.10
CA ASP A 197 -13.03 -5.90 -15.20
C ASP A 197 -14.00 -5.56 -14.06
N ARG A 198 -15.30 -5.73 -14.30
CA ARG A 198 -16.34 -5.49 -13.30
C ARG A 198 -16.30 -6.58 -12.22
N ALA A 199 -16.29 -7.83 -12.63
CA ALA A 199 -16.19 -8.96 -11.70
C ALA A 199 -14.87 -8.95 -10.92
N LEU A 200 -13.75 -8.56 -11.58
CA LEU A 200 -12.48 -8.38 -10.87
C LEU A 200 -12.57 -7.26 -9.82
N LEU A 201 -13.23 -6.15 -10.14
CA LEU A 201 -13.44 -5.07 -9.18
C LEU A 201 -14.28 -5.55 -7.97
N GLU A 202 -15.33 -6.33 -8.21
CA GLU A 202 -16.17 -6.93 -7.16
C GLU A 202 -15.36 -7.87 -6.27
N ILE A 203 -14.59 -8.79 -6.85
CA ILE A 203 -13.70 -9.72 -6.10
C ILE A 203 -12.70 -8.94 -5.21
N VAL A 204 -12.05 -7.91 -5.77
CA VAL A 204 -11.09 -7.13 -4.98
C VAL A 204 -11.79 -6.35 -3.88
N THR A 205 -12.98 -5.80 -4.15
CA THR A 205 -13.77 -5.07 -3.14
C THR A 205 -14.16 -5.97 -1.99
N GLU A 206 -14.64 -7.18 -2.26
CA GLU A 206 -14.98 -8.17 -1.23
C GLU A 206 -13.75 -8.54 -0.38
N ARG A 207 -12.61 -8.84 -1.01
CA ARG A 207 -11.38 -9.16 -0.27
C ARG A 207 -10.87 -7.99 0.56
N MET A 208 -11.01 -6.78 0.06
CA MET A 208 -10.66 -5.56 0.81
C MET A 208 -11.60 -5.38 2.01
N GLN A 209 -12.91 -5.63 1.84
CA GLN A 209 -13.88 -5.55 2.93
C GLN A 209 -13.60 -6.60 4.01
N GLU A 210 -13.35 -7.86 3.62
CA GLU A 210 -12.95 -8.92 4.55
C GLU A 210 -11.71 -8.52 5.38
N CYS A 211 -10.65 -8.02 4.71
CA CYS A 211 -9.44 -7.55 5.39
C CYS A 211 -9.74 -6.39 6.34
N PHE A 212 -10.60 -5.46 5.93
CA PHE A 212 -10.94 -4.29 6.73
C PHE A 212 -11.74 -4.69 7.98
N ASP A 213 -12.68 -5.61 7.86
CA ASP A 213 -13.47 -6.11 8.99
C ASP A 213 -12.58 -6.87 9.99
N LEU A 214 -11.63 -7.68 9.50
CA LEU A 214 -10.63 -8.34 10.33
C LEU A 214 -9.73 -7.34 11.06
N ALA A 215 -9.25 -6.30 10.37
CA ALA A 215 -8.42 -5.25 10.97
C ALA A 215 -9.18 -4.50 12.06
N ARG A 216 -10.43 -4.10 11.81
CA ARG A 216 -11.30 -3.43 12.80
C ARG A 216 -11.55 -4.30 14.01
N ALA A 217 -11.94 -5.55 13.80
CA ALA A 217 -12.20 -6.50 14.88
C ALA A 217 -10.93 -6.75 15.72
N ALA A 218 -9.77 -6.89 15.09
CA ALA A 218 -8.50 -7.09 15.79
C ALA A 218 -8.10 -5.84 16.60
N ARG A 219 -8.28 -4.64 16.02
CA ARG A 219 -8.02 -3.38 16.73
C ARG A 219 -8.98 -3.18 17.88
N ALA A 220 -10.29 -3.42 17.70
CA ALA A 220 -11.31 -3.29 18.73
C ALA A 220 -11.00 -4.17 19.94
N ARG A 221 -10.59 -5.44 19.73
CA ARG A 221 -10.17 -6.34 20.83
C ARG A 221 -8.98 -5.78 21.61
N ARG A 222 -8.06 -5.05 20.97
CA ARG A 222 -6.90 -4.42 21.61
C ARG A 222 -7.26 -3.16 22.39
N CYS A 223 -8.30 -2.45 21.95
CA CYS A 223 -8.78 -1.21 22.58
C CYS A 223 -9.90 -1.47 23.58
N GLY A 224 -10.62 -2.58 23.46
CA GLY A 224 -11.81 -2.94 24.25
C GLY A 224 -11.55 -3.27 25.74
N GLY A 225 -10.31 -3.14 26.20
CA GLY A 225 -9.99 -3.07 27.63
C GLY A 225 -10.01 -1.63 28.18
N ARG A 226 -10.29 -0.63 27.36
CA ARG A 226 -10.51 0.77 27.74
C ARG A 226 -11.69 1.29 26.94
N GLN A 227 -12.89 1.15 27.51
CA GLN A 227 -14.00 1.97 27.08
C GLN A 227 -13.61 3.43 27.39
N VAL A 228 -13.59 4.24 26.37
CA VAL A 228 -13.68 5.70 26.48
C VAL A 228 -15.12 6.07 26.22
#